data_144e987bd63c53fa10a622afa77d432a
#
_entry.id   144e987bd63c53fa10a622afa77d432a
#
_cell.length_a   1.000
_cell.length_b   1.000
_cell.length_c   1.000
_cell.angle_alpha   90.00
_cell.angle_beta   90.00
_cell.angle_gamma   90.00
#
_symmetry.space_group_name_H-M   'P 1'
#
loop_
_entity.id
_entity.type
_entity.pdbx_description
1 polymer ?
#
loop_
_entity_poly.entity_id
_entity_poly.type
_entity_poly.pdbx_seq_one_letter_code
_entity_poly.pdbx_strand_id
1 'polypeptide(L)'
;MSVLKIVKYFFQAIIIYLLFIIIKMIGLTLSRKFFSILFNKIGPSIKSEHVVNDNLDKFLGTYNEDVKIDTKSKMWTNYGKTFVEYLYLKEFKNKNNHIEIKGEKILSEIIKKNKPVIFVSGHFANFELMSIELSKKNINLATIYRPLNNFFLNPFMEYLRKKYICQHQIKKGLAGVKDSIKYIKNNFSIALMIDQRVSEGKRLPFFENMALTTTLPAQMALKFNL
;
A
#
# COMPACT_ATOMS: atom_id res chain seq x y z
N MET A 1 -26.21 1.78 -4.68
CA MET A 1 -25.69 1.52 -3.31
C MET A 1 -26.84 1.69 -2.33
N SER A 2 -27.02 0.83 -1.33
CA SER A 2 -28.14 0.97 -0.37
C SER A 2 -27.95 2.20 0.53
N VAL A 3 -29.04 2.84 0.95
CA VAL A 3 -29.05 3.99 1.88
C VAL A 3 -28.30 3.64 3.17
N LEU A 4 -28.52 2.45 3.71
CA LEU A 4 -27.83 1.97 4.92
C LEU A 4 -26.31 1.98 4.78
N LYS A 5 -25.79 1.63 3.60
CA LYS A 5 -24.35 1.64 3.33
C LYS A 5 -23.80 3.08 3.24
N ILE A 6 -24.58 4.01 2.71
CA ILE A 6 -24.21 5.43 2.67
C ILE A 6 -24.08 5.97 4.09
N VAL A 7 -25.12 5.76 4.92
CA VAL A 7 -25.14 6.19 6.33
C VAL A 7 -23.97 5.57 7.10
N LYS A 8 -23.72 4.27 6.94
CA LYS A 8 -22.56 3.59 7.55
C LYS A 8 -21.24 4.25 7.16
N TYR A 9 -21.03 4.54 5.87
CA TYR A 9 -19.79 5.17 5.40
C TYR A 9 -19.63 6.60 5.90
N PHE A 10 -20.74 7.35 6.04
CA PHE A 10 -20.74 8.70 6.60
C PHE A 10 -20.24 8.69 8.05
N PHE A 11 -20.85 7.86 8.92
CA PHE A 11 -20.40 7.75 10.31
C PHE A 11 -18.97 7.22 10.44
N GLN A 12 -18.58 6.26 9.64
CA GLN A 12 -17.19 5.80 9.60
C GLN A 12 -16.23 6.94 9.24
N ALA A 13 -16.58 7.77 8.27
CA ALA A 13 -15.75 8.90 7.88
C ALA A 13 -15.62 9.93 9.00
N ILE A 14 -16.72 10.27 9.69
CA ILE A 14 -16.69 11.18 10.86
C ILE A 14 -15.72 10.65 11.92
N ILE A 15 -15.86 9.37 12.31
CA ILE A 15 -14.98 8.76 13.31
C ILE A 15 -13.52 8.84 12.88
N ILE A 16 -13.21 8.51 11.62
CA ILE A 16 -11.84 8.52 11.11
C ILE A 16 -11.28 9.95 11.09
N TYR A 17 -12.06 10.96 10.67
CA TYR A 17 -11.62 12.36 10.71
C TYR A 17 -11.37 12.86 12.13
N LEU A 18 -12.20 12.48 13.10
CA LEU A 18 -11.97 12.80 14.51
C LEU A 18 -10.67 12.14 15.02
N LEU A 19 -10.43 10.87 14.67
CA LEU A 19 -9.16 10.21 14.99
C LEU A 19 -7.97 10.92 14.34
N PHE A 20 -8.11 11.41 13.12
CA PHE A 20 -7.06 12.18 12.45
C PHE A 20 -6.72 13.48 13.17
N ILE A 21 -7.72 14.17 13.71
CA ILE A 21 -7.50 15.36 14.54
C ILE A 21 -6.72 14.99 15.80
N ILE A 22 -7.14 13.96 16.52
CA ILE A 22 -6.45 13.46 17.72
C ILE A 22 -4.99 13.10 17.40
N ILE A 23 -4.73 12.36 16.32
CA ILE A 23 -3.38 11.98 15.87
C ILE A 23 -2.51 13.25 15.67
N LYS A 24 -3.06 14.28 15.05
CA LYS A 24 -2.32 15.53 14.84
C LYS A 24 -2.04 16.31 16.14
N MET A 25 -2.93 16.23 17.11
CA MET A 25 -2.75 16.87 18.42
C MET A 25 -1.64 16.21 19.26
N ILE A 26 -1.61 14.87 19.29
CA ILE A 26 -0.67 14.13 20.14
C ILE A 26 0.68 13.80 19.46
N GLY A 27 0.79 14.06 18.16
CA GLY A 27 2.04 13.90 17.41
C GLY A 27 2.34 12.45 16.99
N LEU A 28 3.33 12.29 16.09
CA LEU A 28 3.62 11.02 15.41
C LEU A 28 4.00 9.90 16.38
N THR A 29 4.94 10.16 17.29
CA THR A 29 5.52 9.12 18.16
C THR A 29 4.49 8.53 19.12
N LEU A 30 3.74 9.40 19.81
CA LEU A 30 2.70 8.96 20.74
C LEU A 30 1.52 8.31 20.01
N SER A 31 1.13 8.86 18.86
CA SER A 31 0.08 8.26 18.03
C SER A 31 0.47 6.85 17.58
N ARG A 32 1.68 6.62 17.11
CA ARG A 32 2.16 5.28 16.74
C ARG A 32 2.04 4.27 17.88
N LYS A 33 2.45 4.66 19.10
CA LYS A 33 2.32 3.81 20.30
C LYS A 33 0.85 3.50 20.60
N PHE A 34 0.04 4.53 20.70
CA PHE A 34 -1.37 4.39 21.02
C PHE A 34 -2.14 3.55 19.98
N PHE A 35 -1.99 3.86 18.70
CA PHE A 35 -2.70 3.14 17.64
C PHE A 35 -2.17 1.72 17.42
N SER A 36 -0.91 1.43 17.73
CA SER A 36 -0.39 0.07 17.78
C SER A 36 -1.15 -0.78 18.80
N ILE A 37 -1.35 -0.26 20.02
CA ILE A 37 -2.09 -0.95 21.08
C ILE A 37 -3.57 -1.07 20.71
N LEU A 38 -4.17 0.02 20.21
CA LEU A 38 -5.57 0.04 19.80
C LEU A 38 -5.84 -1.00 18.71
N PHE A 39 -5.04 -1.04 17.64
CA PHE A 39 -5.23 -1.99 16.55
C PHE A 39 -4.96 -3.44 16.98
N ASN A 40 -4.04 -3.69 17.90
CA ASN A 40 -3.89 -5.03 18.48
C ASN A 40 -5.17 -5.50 19.18
N LYS A 41 -5.88 -4.61 19.88
CA LYS A 41 -7.13 -4.95 20.57
C LYS A 41 -8.32 -5.10 19.63
N ILE A 42 -8.52 -4.15 18.70
CA ILE A 42 -9.71 -4.12 17.84
C ILE A 42 -9.54 -4.86 16.52
N GLY A 43 -8.29 -5.06 16.07
CA GLY A 43 -7.96 -5.66 14.79
C GLY A 43 -8.62 -7.03 14.56
N PRO A 44 -8.54 -7.97 15.51
CA PRO A 44 -9.21 -9.27 15.40
C PRO A 44 -10.73 -9.16 15.12
N SER A 45 -11.40 -8.11 15.62
CA SER A 45 -12.82 -7.85 15.36
C SER A 45 -13.10 -7.20 14.00
N ILE A 46 -12.10 -6.61 13.36
CA ILE A 46 -12.23 -5.93 12.05
C ILE A 46 -12.10 -6.91 10.89
N LYS A 47 -11.22 -7.89 11.01
CA LYS A 47 -10.98 -8.94 10.01
C LYS A 47 -11.41 -10.29 10.53
N SER A 48 -11.86 -11.16 9.63
CA SER A 48 -12.13 -12.55 9.98
C SER A 48 -10.86 -13.23 10.50
N GLU A 49 -10.90 -13.67 11.76
CA GLU A 49 -9.78 -14.37 12.39
C GLU A 49 -9.45 -15.67 11.65
N HIS A 50 -10.45 -16.37 11.13
CA HIS A 50 -10.25 -17.53 10.29
C HIS A 50 -9.36 -17.22 9.07
N VAL A 51 -9.63 -16.12 8.34
CA VAL A 51 -8.83 -15.75 7.17
C VAL A 51 -7.39 -15.42 7.55
N VAL A 52 -7.18 -14.78 8.69
CA VAL A 52 -5.83 -14.46 9.20
C VAL A 52 -5.09 -15.74 9.55
N ASN A 53 -5.72 -16.64 10.32
CA ASN A 53 -5.12 -17.91 10.70
C ASN A 53 -4.81 -18.79 9.50
N ASP A 54 -5.74 -18.94 8.56
CA ASP A 54 -5.57 -19.71 7.32
C ASP A 54 -4.36 -19.23 6.49
N ASN A 55 -4.17 -17.91 6.39
CA ASN A 55 -3.02 -17.35 5.70
C ASN A 55 -1.71 -17.56 6.47
N LEU A 56 -1.73 -17.47 7.79
CA LEU A 56 -0.54 -17.74 8.62
C LEU A 56 -0.16 -19.21 8.56
N ASP A 57 -1.12 -20.12 8.58
CA ASP A 57 -0.87 -21.56 8.46
C ASP A 57 -0.22 -21.91 7.12
N LYS A 58 -0.68 -21.30 6.03
CA LYS A 58 -0.07 -21.46 4.71
C LYS A 58 1.36 -20.90 4.63
N PHE A 59 1.63 -19.83 5.35
CA PHE A 59 2.94 -19.17 5.36
C PHE A 59 3.93 -19.82 6.33
N LEU A 60 3.47 -20.14 7.54
CA LEU A 60 4.31 -20.64 8.62
C LEU A 60 4.41 -22.18 8.66
N GLY A 61 3.48 -22.90 8.01
CA GLY A 61 3.40 -24.36 8.11
C GLY A 61 3.03 -24.82 9.53
N THR A 62 3.74 -25.82 10.05
CA THR A 62 3.51 -26.42 11.39
C THR A 62 4.19 -25.64 12.53
N TYR A 63 4.25 -24.33 12.45
CA TYR A 63 4.87 -23.51 13.48
C TYR A 63 4.08 -23.50 14.80
N ASN A 64 4.82 -23.27 15.88
CA ASN A 64 4.27 -23.12 17.24
C ASN A 64 3.22 -21.99 17.29
N GLU A 65 2.18 -22.18 18.08
CA GLU A 65 1.09 -21.22 18.29
C GLU A 65 1.60 -19.85 18.79
N ASP A 66 2.66 -19.83 19.61
CA ASP A 66 3.29 -18.59 20.08
C ASP A 66 3.82 -17.72 18.93
N VAL A 67 4.38 -18.34 17.88
CA VAL A 67 4.88 -17.64 16.69
C VAL A 67 3.71 -17.02 15.92
N LYS A 68 2.57 -17.70 15.84
CA LYS A 68 1.36 -17.16 15.19
C LYS A 68 0.80 -15.98 15.96
N ILE A 69 0.73 -16.07 17.28
CA ILE A 69 0.25 -15.00 18.17
C ILE A 69 1.13 -13.76 18.01
N ASP A 70 2.46 -13.93 18.07
CA ASP A 70 3.43 -12.84 17.91
C ASP A 70 3.31 -12.20 16.51
N THR A 71 3.19 -13.01 15.46
CA THR A 71 3.05 -12.52 14.09
C THR A 71 1.74 -11.74 13.90
N LYS A 72 0.62 -12.22 14.45
CA LYS A 72 -0.66 -11.48 14.45
C LYS A 72 -0.52 -10.14 15.17
N SER A 73 0.10 -10.14 16.34
CA SER A 73 0.34 -8.91 17.11
C SER A 73 1.19 -7.90 16.33
N LYS A 74 2.28 -8.35 15.72
CA LYS A 74 3.15 -7.51 14.87
C LYS A 74 2.40 -6.96 13.64
N MET A 75 1.56 -7.78 13.03
CA MET A 75 0.72 -7.37 11.90
C MET A 75 -0.23 -6.23 12.30
N TRP A 76 -1.00 -6.39 13.38
CA TRP A 76 -1.92 -5.35 13.86
C TRP A 76 -1.19 -4.09 14.31
N THR A 77 -0.05 -4.25 14.97
CA THR A 77 0.84 -3.12 15.31
C THR A 77 1.24 -2.33 14.07
N ASN A 78 1.61 -2.99 12.99
CA ASN A 78 1.96 -2.35 11.73
C ASN A 78 0.78 -1.62 11.10
N TYR A 79 -0.42 -2.21 11.10
CA TYR A 79 -1.63 -1.53 10.62
C TYR A 79 -1.89 -0.23 11.40
N GLY A 80 -1.76 -0.28 12.73
CA GLY A 80 -1.93 0.90 13.58
C GLY A 80 -0.91 2.00 13.27
N LYS A 81 0.36 1.65 13.10
CA LYS A 81 1.42 2.60 12.71
C LYS A 81 1.15 3.21 11.34
N THR A 82 0.86 2.38 10.34
CA THR A 82 0.60 2.82 8.96
C THR A 82 -0.61 3.76 8.90
N PHE A 83 -1.68 3.46 9.65
CA PHE A 83 -2.85 4.33 9.75
C PHE A 83 -2.49 5.75 10.21
N VAL A 84 -1.66 5.86 11.25
CA VAL A 84 -1.14 7.14 11.75
C VAL A 84 -0.27 7.84 10.71
N GLU A 85 0.60 7.11 10.07
CA GLU A 85 1.63 7.61 9.16
C GLU A 85 1.08 8.28 7.90
N TYR A 86 -0.14 7.92 7.47
CA TYR A 86 -0.80 8.62 6.37
C TYR A 86 -0.96 10.14 6.62
N LEU A 87 -1.07 10.57 7.86
CA LEU A 87 -1.16 11.99 8.19
C LEU A 87 0.21 12.69 8.22
N TYR A 88 1.28 11.92 8.15
CA TYR A 88 2.67 12.41 8.22
C TYR A 88 3.44 12.22 6.90
N LEU A 89 2.76 11.88 5.80
CA LEU A 89 3.38 11.71 4.48
C LEU A 89 4.14 12.95 4.01
N LYS A 90 3.66 14.15 4.36
CA LYS A 90 4.39 15.42 4.10
C LYS A 90 5.77 15.42 4.75
N GLU A 91 5.86 14.95 5.98
CA GLU A 91 7.11 14.91 6.74
C GLU A 91 8.06 13.88 6.15
N PHE A 92 7.56 12.71 5.77
CA PHE A 92 8.35 11.67 5.10
C PHE A 92 8.84 12.12 3.73
N LYS A 93 8.04 12.90 3.00
CA LYS A 93 8.46 13.47 1.72
C LYS A 93 9.62 14.47 1.89
N ASN A 94 9.59 15.25 2.96
CA ASN A 94 10.54 16.35 3.17
C ASN A 94 11.81 15.95 3.97
N LYS A 95 11.81 14.78 4.60
CA LYS A 95 12.91 14.28 5.44
C LYS A 95 13.45 12.96 4.89
N ASN A 96 14.72 12.66 5.20
CA ASN A 96 15.39 11.42 4.77
C ASN A 96 15.80 10.50 5.92
N ASN A 97 15.49 10.86 7.17
CA ASN A 97 15.94 10.15 8.37
C ASN A 97 14.99 9.05 8.84
N HIS A 98 13.96 8.71 8.09
CA HIS A 98 12.92 7.75 8.46
C HIS A 98 13.04 6.41 7.74
N ILE A 99 13.93 6.31 6.75
CA ILE A 99 14.21 5.09 5.99
C ILE A 99 15.71 4.94 5.73
N GLU A 100 16.11 3.71 5.49
CA GLU A 100 17.39 3.32 4.92
C GLU A 100 17.14 2.73 3.53
N ILE A 101 17.92 3.17 2.53
CA ILE A 101 17.81 2.66 1.16
C ILE A 101 19.03 1.79 0.87
N LYS A 102 18.80 0.51 0.57
CA LYS A 102 19.83 -0.41 0.11
C LYS A 102 19.71 -0.62 -1.40
N GLY A 103 20.85 -0.69 -2.09
CA GLY A 103 20.87 -0.86 -3.55
C GLY A 103 20.76 0.45 -4.33
N GLU A 104 21.14 1.59 -3.78
CA GLU A 104 21.10 2.89 -4.48
C GLU A 104 21.87 2.89 -5.81
N LYS A 105 22.89 2.05 -5.96
CA LYS A 105 23.62 1.91 -7.24
C LYS A 105 22.69 1.44 -8.37
N ILE A 106 21.83 0.45 -8.09
CA ILE A 106 20.86 -0.08 -9.07
C ILE A 106 19.90 1.04 -9.48
N LEU A 107 19.38 1.80 -8.51
CA LEU A 107 18.49 2.92 -8.78
C LEU A 107 19.17 4.01 -9.60
N SER A 108 20.42 4.31 -9.29
CA SER A 108 21.23 5.28 -10.05
C SER A 108 21.46 4.87 -11.50
N GLU A 109 21.65 3.57 -11.75
CA GLU A 109 21.77 3.04 -13.12
C GLU A 109 20.45 3.15 -13.90
N ILE A 110 19.32 2.88 -13.24
CA ILE A 110 17.97 3.05 -13.83
C ILE A 110 17.78 4.52 -14.25
N ILE A 111 18.11 5.46 -13.36
CA ILE A 111 18.00 6.90 -13.63
C ILE A 111 18.90 7.31 -14.81
N LYS A 112 20.15 6.85 -14.84
CA LYS A 112 21.11 7.16 -15.92
C LYS A 112 20.62 6.64 -17.28
N LYS A 113 19.99 5.45 -17.32
CA LYS A 113 19.46 4.86 -18.56
C LYS A 113 18.27 5.66 -19.11
N ASN A 114 17.61 6.45 -18.28
CA ASN A 114 16.43 7.27 -18.63
C ASN A 114 15.35 6.48 -19.40
N LYS A 115 15.18 5.19 -19.06
CA LYS A 115 14.14 4.32 -19.62
C LYS A 115 13.09 4.04 -18.54
N PRO A 116 11.80 3.91 -18.90
CA PRO A 116 10.78 3.47 -17.95
C PRO A 116 11.12 2.09 -17.40
N VAL A 117 10.76 1.86 -16.15
CA VAL A 117 10.84 0.56 -15.50
C VAL A 117 9.56 0.29 -14.71
N ILE A 118 9.33 -0.97 -14.35
CA ILE A 118 8.21 -1.35 -13.50
C ILE A 118 8.73 -1.68 -12.12
N PHE A 119 8.36 -0.86 -11.15
CA PHE A 119 8.65 -1.08 -9.74
C PHE A 119 7.54 -1.94 -9.13
N VAL A 120 7.91 -3.08 -8.57
CA VAL A 120 6.98 -3.98 -7.89
C VAL A 120 7.33 -4.09 -6.42
N SER A 121 6.31 -4.17 -5.55
CA SER A 121 6.48 -4.36 -4.12
C SER A 121 5.24 -5.05 -3.51
N GLY A 122 5.25 -5.23 -2.19
CA GLY A 122 4.13 -5.71 -1.40
C GLY A 122 3.69 -4.68 -0.34
N HIS A 123 2.59 -4.96 0.33
CA HIS A 123 2.07 -4.13 1.42
C HIS A 123 2.86 -4.34 2.73
N PHE A 124 4.19 -4.18 2.67
CA PHE A 124 5.08 -4.27 3.83
C PHE A 124 5.10 -2.94 4.58
N ALA A 125 4.75 -2.95 5.87
CA ALA A 125 4.72 -1.76 6.72
C ALA A 125 4.04 -0.57 6.00
N ASN A 126 4.70 0.60 5.96
CA ASN A 126 4.23 1.74 5.18
C ASN A 126 4.74 1.65 3.73
N PHE A 127 4.07 0.88 2.92
CA PHE A 127 4.40 0.65 1.51
C PHE A 127 4.38 1.91 0.62
N GLU A 128 3.74 2.98 1.06
CA GLU A 128 3.71 4.26 0.33
C GLU A 128 5.10 4.93 0.27
N LEU A 129 6.00 4.59 1.21
CA LEU A 129 7.35 5.14 1.27
C LEU A 129 8.17 4.80 0.03
N MET A 130 8.00 3.63 -0.59
CA MET A 130 8.68 3.30 -1.85
C MET A 130 8.40 4.35 -2.92
N SER A 131 7.13 4.65 -3.16
CA SER A 131 6.76 5.63 -4.20
C SER A 131 7.16 7.06 -3.83
N ILE A 132 7.20 7.41 -2.55
CA ILE A 132 7.72 8.70 -2.08
C ILE A 132 9.20 8.82 -2.43
N GLU A 133 10.01 7.81 -2.11
CA GLU A 133 11.45 7.86 -2.33
C GLU A 133 11.83 7.84 -3.82
N LEU A 134 11.10 7.04 -4.62
CA LEU A 134 11.26 7.08 -6.08
C LEU A 134 10.94 8.47 -6.65
N SER A 135 9.88 9.11 -6.15
CA SER A 135 9.51 10.48 -6.57
C SER A 135 10.55 11.52 -6.17
N LYS A 136 11.24 11.36 -5.03
CA LYS A 136 12.35 12.25 -4.61
C LYS A 136 13.57 12.15 -5.52
N LYS A 137 13.77 11.03 -6.19
CA LYS A 137 14.91 10.81 -7.11
C LYS A 137 14.64 11.30 -8.54
N ASN A 138 13.59 12.13 -8.73
CA ASN A 138 13.20 12.70 -10.03
C ASN A 138 12.85 11.64 -11.10
N ILE A 139 12.40 10.47 -10.68
CA ILE A 139 11.88 9.45 -11.60
C ILE A 139 10.47 9.88 -12.04
N ASN A 140 10.24 9.94 -13.35
CA ASN A 140 8.90 10.06 -13.89
C ASN A 140 8.08 8.83 -13.47
N LEU A 141 7.23 8.97 -12.46
CA LEU A 141 6.53 7.87 -11.81
C LEU A 141 5.03 8.03 -11.88
N ALA A 142 4.33 6.94 -12.21
CA ALA A 142 2.90 6.79 -12.01
C ALA A 142 2.62 5.55 -11.15
N THR A 143 1.71 5.66 -10.17
CA THR A 143 1.42 4.59 -9.22
C THR A 143 0.03 4.02 -9.42
N ILE A 144 -0.09 2.68 -9.45
CA ILE A 144 -1.39 2.02 -9.50
C ILE A 144 -1.91 1.85 -8.09
N TYR A 145 -3.14 2.32 -7.84
CA TYR A 145 -3.78 2.23 -6.54
C TYR A 145 -5.24 1.79 -6.66
N ARG A 146 -5.77 1.27 -5.57
CA ARG A 146 -7.20 1.00 -5.43
C ARG A 146 -7.86 2.12 -4.62
N PRO A 147 -8.90 2.80 -5.17
CA PRO A 147 -9.71 3.76 -4.40
C PRO A 147 -10.33 3.13 -3.17
N LEU A 148 -10.50 3.90 -2.10
CA LEU A 148 -11.22 3.44 -0.93
C LEU A 148 -12.69 3.21 -1.26
N ASN A 149 -13.26 2.16 -0.65
CA ASN A 149 -14.69 1.88 -0.78
C ASN A 149 -15.56 2.98 -0.15
N ASN A 150 -15.06 3.64 0.90
CA ASN A 150 -15.72 4.76 1.54
C ASN A 150 -15.45 6.05 0.76
N PHE A 151 -16.43 6.49 0.00
CA PHE A 151 -16.32 7.65 -0.88
C PHE A 151 -16.24 9.00 -0.15
N PHE A 152 -16.57 9.06 1.14
CA PHE A 152 -16.35 10.26 1.95
C PHE A 152 -14.88 10.42 2.36
N LEU A 153 -14.13 9.31 2.50
CA LEU A 153 -12.71 9.32 2.83
C LEU A 153 -11.81 9.34 1.59
N ASN A 154 -12.29 8.79 0.47
CA ASN A 154 -11.48 8.59 -0.72
C ASN A 154 -10.89 9.91 -1.28
N PRO A 155 -11.63 11.05 -1.36
CA PRO A 155 -11.06 12.31 -1.86
C PRO A 155 -9.88 12.80 -1.04
N PHE A 156 -9.93 12.67 0.27
CA PHE A 156 -8.83 13.02 1.16
C PHE A 156 -7.60 12.14 0.94
N MET A 157 -7.81 10.84 0.80
CA MET A 157 -6.72 9.89 0.52
C MET A 157 -6.10 10.12 -0.86
N GLU A 158 -6.90 10.39 -1.89
CA GLU A 158 -6.39 10.77 -3.22
C GLU A 158 -5.58 12.06 -3.17
N TYR A 159 -6.04 13.06 -2.42
CA TYR A 159 -5.31 14.32 -2.20
C TYR A 159 -3.95 14.07 -1.56
N LEU A 160 -3.90 13.29 -0.47
CA LEU A 160 -2.64 12.97 0.20
C LEU A 160 -1.66 12.25 -0.73
N ARG A 161 -2.16 11.26 -1.48
CA ARG A 161 -1.33 10.51 -2.43
C ARG A 161 -0.78 11.38 -3.54
N LYS A 162 -1.63 12.16 -4.21
CA LYS A 162 -1.19 13.06 -5.29
C LYS A 162 -0.20 14.11 -4.80
N LYS A 163 -0.40 14.64 -3.61
CA LYS A 163 0.43 15.72 -3.08
C LYS A 163 1.76 15.24 -2.50
N TYR A 164 1.75 14.11 -1.80
CA TYR A 164 2.91 13.69 -1.01
C TYR A 164 3.59 12.42 -1.50
N ILE A 165 2.90 11.55 -2.23
CA ILE A 165 3.47 10.29 -2.70
C ILE A 165 3.90 10.41 -4.15
N CYS A 166 2.95 10.47 -5.06
CA CYS A 166 3.19 10.58 -6.49
C CYS A 166 2.03 11.32 -7.15
N GLN A 167 2.32 12.34 -7.96
CA GLN A 167 1.29 13.16 -8.61
C GLN A 167 0.41 12.34 -9.56
N HIS A 168 0.98 11.37 -10.25
CA HIS A 168 0.29 10.55 -11.25
C HIS A 168 -0.24 9.26 -10.61
N GLN A 169 -1.54 9.24 -10.33
CA GLN A 169 -2.23 8.13 -9.70
C GLN A 169 -3.14 7.43 -10.71
N ILE A 170 -2.93 6.13 -10.91
CA ILE A 170 -3.69 5.29 -11.84
C ILE A 170 -4.66 4.43 -11.02
N LYS A 171 -5.97 4.55 -11.28
CA LYS A 171 -6.97 3.70 -10.62
C LYS A 171 -6.90 2.28 -11.16
N LYS A 172 -6.86 1.29 -10.27
CA LYS A 172 -6.89 -0.14 -10.63
C LYS A 172 -8.12 -0.48 -11.49
N GLY A 173 -7.94 -1.33 -12.49
CA GLY A 173 -8.99 -1.82 -13.39
C GLY A 173 -8.61 -1.71 -14.86
N LEU A 174 -9.50 -2.08 -15.77
CA LEU A 174 -9.24 -2.07 -17.22
C LEU A 174 -8.84 -0.68 -17.75
N ALA A 175 -9.49 0.38 -17.26
CA ALA A 175 -9.09 1.75 -17.60
C ALA A 175 -7.66 2.04 -17.12
N GLY A 176 -7.29 1.59 -15.91
CA GLY A 176 -5.95 1.76 -15.37
C GLY A 176 -4.87 1.05 -16.19
N VAL A 177 -5.17 -0.08 -16.81
CA VAL A 177 -4.23 -0.73 -17.75
C VAL A 177 -3.97 0.17 -18.96
N LYS A 178 -5.01 0.77 -19.54
CA LYS A 178 -4.87 1.73 -20.66
C LYS A 178 -4.06 2.95 -20.26
N ASP A 179 -4.34 3.49 -19.08
CA ASP A 179 -3.59 4.65 -18.54
C ASP A 179 -2.12 4.28 -18.30
N SER A 180 -1.83 3.10 -17.75
CA SER A 180 -0.46 2.62 -17.55
C SER A 180 0.31 2.56 -18.87
N ILE A 181 -0.31 2.04 -19.94
CA ILE A 181 0.28 2.00 -21.28
C ILE A 181 0.59 3.42 -21.78
N LYS A 182 -0.36 4.36 -21.58
CA LYS A 182 -0.16 5.76 -21.97
C LYS A 182 1.01 6.40 -21.22
N TYR A 183 1.13 6.15 -19.91
CA TYR A 183 2.23 6.64 -19.10
C TYR A 183 3.57 6.07 -19.54
N ILE A 184 3.67 4.76 -19.78
CA ILE A 184 4.90 4.11 -20.29
C ILE A 184 5.36 4.73 -21.62
N LYS A 185 4.43 4.93 -22.56
CA LYS A 185 4.72 5.58 -23.84
C LYS A 185 5.23 7.02 -23.72
N ASN A 186 4.87 7.69 -22.60
CA ASN A 186 5.37 9.04 -22.29
C ASN A 186 6.59 9.00 -21.32
N ASN A 187 7.34 7.91 -21.32
CA ASN A 187 8.56 7.73 -20.51
C ASN A 187 8.34 7.77 -18.99
N PHE A 188 7.18 7.31 -18.50
CA PHE A 188 6.91 7.14 -17.08
C PHE A 188 7.15 5.69 -16.65
N SER A 189 7.83 5.52 -15.54
CA SER A 189 7.87 4.27 -14.79
C SER A 189 6.55 4.01 -14.06
N ILE A 190 6.21 2.73 -13.88
CA ILE A 190 4.98 2.33 -13.16
C ILE A 190 5.35 1.65 -11.86
N ALA A 191 4.72 2.05 -10.75
CA ALA A 191 4.85 1.37 -9.46
C ALA A 191 3.52 0.73 -9.04
N LEU A 192 3.58 -0.50 -8.58
CA LEU A 192 2.40 -1.24 -8.11
C LEU A 192 2.74 -2.29 -7.05
N MET A 193 1.74 -2.59 -6.20
CA MET A 193 1.78 -3.70 -5.24
C MET A 193 1.20 -4.96 -5.90
N ILE A 194 1.87 -6.11 -5.72
CA ILE A 194 1.51 -7.36 -6.40
C ILE A 194 1.09 -8.49 -5.45
N ASP A 195 1.10 -8.27 -4.16
CA ASP A 195 0.87 -9.26 -3.10
C ASP A 195 -0.61 -9.48 -2.74
N GLN A 196 -1.53 -8.79 -3.40
CA GLN A 196 -2.96 -8.99 -3.19
C GLN A 196 -3.56 -9.85 -4.31
N ARG A 197 -4.49 -10.72 -3.90
CA ARG A 197 -5.30 -11.50 -4.85
C ARG A 197 -6.00 -10.60 -5.86
N VAL A 198 -5.95 -10.96 -7.13
CA VAL A 198 -6.71 -10.32 -8.22
C VAL A 198 -7.57 -11.35 -8.94
N SER A 199 -8.85 -11.02 -9.17
CA SER A 199 -9.81 -11.96 -9.81
C SER A 199 -9.39 -12.34 -11.23
N GLU A 200 -8.76 -11.41 -11.95
CA GLU A 200 -8.26 -11.55 -13.32
C GLU A 200 -6.84 -12.12 -13.39
N GLY A 201 -6.27 -12.51 -12.23
CA GLY A 201 -4.93 -13.06 -12.12
C GLY A 201 -4.82 -14.48 -12.66
N LYS A 202 -3.59 -14.91 -12.90
CA LYS A 202 -3.29 -16.32 -13.16
C LYS A 202 -3.02 -17.06 -11.84
N ARG A 203 -3.38 -18.32 -11.79
CA ARG A 203 -2.99 -19.19 -10.68
C ARG A 203 -1.51 -19.52 -10.80
N LEU A 204 -0.73 -19.03 -9.86
CA LEU A 204 0.72 -19.28 -9.78
C LEU A 204 1.06 -19.89 -8.41
N PRO A 205 2.10 -20.73 -8.32
CA PRO A 205 2.57 -21.26 -7.03
C PRO A 205 3.03 -20.13 -6.10
N PHE A 206 2.55 -20.16 -4.86
CA PHE A 206 2.93 -19.23 -3.80
C PHE A 206 2.81 -19.93 -2.45
N PHE A 207 3.90 -20.12 -1.73
CA PHE A 207 3.98 -20.96 -0.52
C PHE A 207 3.24 -22.29 -0.68
N GLU A 208 3.64 -23.08 -1.68
CA GLU A 208 3.06 -24.41 -2.00
C GLU A 208 1.56 -24.40 -2.34
N ASN A 209 0.93 -23.26 -2.38
CA ASN A 209 -0.47 -23.07 -2.75
C ASN A 209 -0.60 -22.32 -4.07
N MET A 210 -1.70 -22.55 -4.79
CA MET A 210 -2.01 -21.83 -6.03
C MET A 210 -2.73 -20.52 -5.72
N ALA A 211 -2.05 -19.40 -5.89
CA ALA A 211 -2.60 -18.07 -5.65
C ALA A 211 -2.94 -17.33 -6.96
N LEU A 212 -4.08 -16.62 -6.96
CA LEU A 212 -4.45 -15.73 -8.07
C LEU A 212 -3.59 -14.46 -8.03
N THR A 213 -2.57 -14.44 -8.86
CA THR A 213 -1.54 -13.39 -8.90
C THR A 213 -1.68 -12.53 -10.16
N THR A 214 -1.46 -11.24 -10.02
CA THR A 214 -1.48 -10.31 -11.16
C THR A 214 -0.31 -10.60 -12.10
N THR A 215 -0.60 -10.66 -13.40
CA THR A 215 0.43 -10.79 -14.45
C THR A 215 0.73 -9.45 -15.12
N LEU A 216 0.05 -8.38 -14.71
CA LEU A 216 0.13 -7.06 -15.34
C LEU A 216 1.57 -6.51 -15.44
N PRO A 217 2.40 -6.53 -14.38
CA PRO A 217 3.76 -6.02 -14.49
C PRO A 217 4.60 -6.80 -15.51
N ALA A 218 4.53 -8.13 -15.51
CA ALA A 218 5.25 -8.94 -16.47
C ALA A 218 4.77 -8.70 -17.92
N GLN A 219 3.46 -8.58 -18.12
CA GLN A 219 2.90 -8.28 -19.44
C GLN A 219 3.35 -6.92 -19.96
N MET A 220 3.39 -5.89 -19.09
CA MET A 220 3.90 -4.57 -19.45
C MET A 220 5.40 -4.62 -19.77
N ALA A 221 6.20 -5.28 -18.94
CA ALA A 221 7.63 -5.41 -19.14
C ALA A 221 7.95 -6.07 -20.49
N LEU A 222 7.32 -7.20 -20.79
CA LEU A 222 7.49 -7.91 -22.06
C LEU A 222 7.03 -7.07 -23.27
N LYS A 223 5.87 -6.42 -23.16
CA LYS A 223 5.28 -5.64 -24.27
C LYS A 223 6.12 -4.43 -24.65
N PHE A 224 6.76 -3.79 -23.70
CA PHE A 224 7.50 -2.54 -23.89
C PHE A 224 9.02 -2.72 -23.79
N ASN A 225 9.50 -3.94 -23.59
CA ASN A 225 10.91 -4.27 -23.40
C ASN A 225 11.56 -3.43 -22.28
N LEU A 226 10.95 -3.49 -21.09
CA LEU A 226 11.34 -2.75 -19.88
C LEU A 226 12.16 -3.63 -18.93
#